data_8b279cb611d824e36653c405ce83287f
#
_entry.id   8b279cb611d824e36653c405ce83287f
#
_cell.length_a   1.000
_cell.length_b   1.000
_cell.length_c   1.000
_cell.angle_alpha   90.00
_cell.angle_beta   90.00
_cell.angle_gamma   90.00
#
_symmetry.space_group_name_H-M   'P 1'
#
loop_
_entity.id
_entity.type
_entity.pdbx_description
1 polymer ?
#
loop_
_entity_poly.entity_id
_entity_poly.type
_entity_poly.pdbx_seq_one_letter_code
_entity_poly.pdbx_strand_id
1 'polypeptide(L)'
;MRRNALTVSMMLAFLAGFSCTKPESESAHPAEGADVTGIRIEVPPVLFDGDTRATMEAGESGLSFFWSADDAVGVHTAAGGFARFALQSGAGTASALFDGQGFDLREGETFYAFFPYEMSASDRTAVPLRYDGQTVSGSDDRSALLSRDYLYASGQPDGSGKVGFDFRHAGAFLRMTLSLPAGTPVDRVELLPTYDEIPTSLTLDLSKDAPSVVSTAVSLNIGAEGTVVPASGELVVWAAMPPRSFTAASFAVLVHSGADVFTLHHKGSAFQAGKAYRWAGRPLPLGVAGAWGFSGVTEKPAFQATVTAGQYSGISWIGGNRYAVVHDKLKGGGIVFYEIDLGDTGTVTSVSMTIPSGTESSTVASQDNEGVAYVPETGTLFVCSEKNQRIQEYDMDGNPTGRKMTIPADMAKSLTTKNQGFESLTFNAETGLFWTTTEHVLKKETSLPRLLRLQSFGLDLKPAARFFYQMDAPAKSAEEAAAAKSYVHGVPALAALDDGRLLVLEREVYVPNGGMFDMLLNSFGNAKIYVVNPSEDTAGVLRKNLVASFSTNSGTLANYEGMCLGPTLPDGSRCLVLVPDSQGGQNGLTKEYVKVITVRP
;
A
#
# COMPACT_ATOMS: atom_id res chain seq x y z
N MET A 1 -14.63 -9.36 -53.98
CA MET A 1 -15.91 -8.64 -54.15
C MET A 1 -16.33 -8.11 -52.80
N ARG A 2 -16.49 -6.78 -52.80
CA ARG A 2 -17.12 -5.91 -51.80
C ARG A 2 -16.80 -6.05 -50.32
N ARG A 3 -15.97 -5.12 -49.91
CA ARG A 3 -15.73 -4.58 -48.59
C ARG A 3 -17.00 -3.95 -48.01
N ASN A 4 -17.28 -4.19 -46.72
CA ASN A 4 -18.07 -3.25 -45.94
C ASN A 4 -17.19 -2.75 -44.81
N ALA A 5 -16.77 -1.52 -44.92
CA ALA A 5 -16.12 -0.76 -43.86
C ALA A 5 -17.21 -0.23 -42.94
N LEU A 6 -17.16 -0.56 -41.65
CA LEU A 6 -17.87 0.16 -40.61
C LEU A 6 -17.01 1.37 -40.23
N THR A 7 -17.53 2.53 -40.53
CA THR A 7 -16.96 3.83 -40.11
C THR A 7 -17.40 4.07 -38.67
N VAL A 8 -16.46 3.97 -37.73
CA VAL A 8 -16.65 4.46 -36.36
C VAL A 8 -16.36 5.97 -36.43
N SER A 9 -17.37 6.78 -36.23
CA SER A 9 -17.23 8.24 -36.08
C SER A 9 -16.59 8.54 -34.72
N MET A 10 -15.34 8.94 -34.78
CA MET A 10 -14.58 9.50 -33.66
C MET A 10 -15.03 10.95 -33.47
N MET A 11 -15.77 11.25 -32.39
CA MET A 11 -16.15 12.61 -32.03
C MET A 11 -14.99 13.24 -31.26
N LEU A 12 -14.26 14.13 -31.93
CA LEU A 12 -13.27 15.03 -31.30
C LEU A 12 -14.04 16.09 -30.50
N ALA A 13 -13.90 16.09 -29.20
CA ALA A 13 -14.35 17.20 -28.37
C ALA A 13 -13.32 18.34 -28.47
N PHE A 14 -13.66 19.44 -29.12
CA PHE A 14 -12.89 20.68 -29.14
C PHE A 14 -13.05 21.42 -27.81
N LEU A 15 -11.95 21.66 -27.12
CA LEU A 15 -11.84 22.63 -26.03
C LEU A 15 -11.79 24.04 -26.61
N ALA A 16 -12.90 24.77 -26.57
CA ALA A 16 -12.91 26.20 -26.82
C ALA A 16 -12.86 26.95 -25.50
N GLY A 17 -11.78 27.70 -25.27
CA GLY A 17 -11.69 28.63 -24.16
C GLY A 17 -12.61 29.83 -24.38
N PHE A 18 -13.40 30.19 -23.37
CA PHE A 18 -14.12 31.45 -23.33
C PHE A 18 -13.77 32.23 -22.07
N SER A 19 -13.41 33.49 -22.33
CA SER A 19 -13.22 34.56 -21.37
C SER A 19 -14.53 34.89 -20.66
N CYS A 20 -14.47 35.10 -19.34
CA CYS A 20 -15.59 35.55 -18.53
C CYS A 20 -16.05 36.95 -18.92
N THR A 21 -17.14 37.03 -19.66
CA THR A 21 -18.09 38.15 -19.55
C THR A 21 -19.44 37.55 -19.20
N LYS A 22 -19.98 38.03 -18.08
CA LYS A 22 -21.32 37.69 -17.60
C LYS A 22 -22.34 37.91 -18.73
N PRO A 23 -23.09 36.92 -19.20
CA PRO A 23 -24.26 37.19 -20.02
C PRO A 23 -25.42 37.53 -19.09
N GLU A 24 -26.03 38.67 -19.36
CA GLU A 24 -27.37 38.95 -18.87
C GLU A 24 -28.34 37.88 -19.41
N SER A 25 -29.19 37.38 -18.51
CA SER A 25 -30.20 36.38 -18.79
C SER A 25 -31.24 36.88 -19.78
N GLU A 26 -31.11 36.52 -21.04
CA GLU A 26 -32.32 36.46 -21.90
C GLU A 26 -32.87 35.04 -21.82
N SER A 27 -33.99 34.90 -21.12
CA SER A 27 -34.81 33.71 -21.08
C SER A 27 -35.47 33.53 -22.46
N ALA A 28 -34.90 32.61 -23.27
CA ALA A 28 -35.64 32.07 -24.39
C ALA A 28 -36.73 31.13 -23.85
N HIS A 29 -37.96 31.61 -23.82
CA HIS A 29 -39.13 30.75 -23.57
C HIS A 29 -39.26 29.75 -24.72
N PRO A 30 -39.37 28.42 -24.45
CA PRO A 30 -39.87 27.48 -25.44
C PRO A 30 -41.38 27.76 -25.69
N ALA A 31 -41.81 27.56 -26.93
CA ALA A 31 -43.19 27.73 -27.34
C ALA A 31 -44.15 26.89 -26.51
N GLU A 32 -45.26 27.50 -26.10
CA GLU A 32 -46.41 26.87 -25.48
C GLU A 32 -46.96 25.73 -26.38
N GLY A 33 -47.03 24.51 -25.84
CA GLY A 33 -47.76 23.42 -26.48
C GLY A 33 -47.40 22.07 -25.91
N ALA A 34 -48.28 21.54 -25.04
CA ALA A 34 -48.41 20.21 -24.45
C ALA A 34 -47.91 20.10 -23.00
N ASP A 35 -48.79 19.61 -22.12
CA ASP A 35 -48.49 19.19 -20.77
C ASP A 35 -47.45 18.07 -20.79
N VAL A 36 -46.19 18.43 -20.61
CA VAL A 36 -45.09 17.46 -20.45
C VAL A 36 -44.68 17.50 -19.00
N THR A 37 -44.97 16.43 -18.27
CA THR A 37 -44.44 16.12 -16.95
C THR A 37 -42.96 15.80 -17.08
N GLY A 38 -42.11 16.87 -17.17
CA GLY A 38 -40.67 16.71 -17.37
C GLY A 38 -39.85 17.24 -16.21
N ILE A 39 -38.66 16.69 -16.00
CA ILE A 39 -37.67 17.22 -15.07
C ILE A 39 -36.57 17.95 -15.86
N ARG A 40 -36.17 19.13 -15.37
CA ARG A 40 -35.02 19.86 -15.89
C ARG A 40 -33.83 19.61 -14.98
N ILE A 41 -32.68 19.33 -15.59
CA ILE A 41 -31.45 19.04 -14.88
C ILE A 41 -30.34 19.95 -15.35
N GLU A 42 -29.58 20.51 -14.40
CA GLU A 42 -28.33 21.21 -14.64
C GLU A 42 -27.19 20.54 -13.88
N VAL A 43 -26.03 20.43 -14.53
CA VAL A 43 -24.81 19.87 -13.94
C VAL A 43 -23.74 20.95 -13.94
N PRO A 44 -23.24 21.38 -12.76
CA PRO A 44 -22.18 22.38 -12.69
C PRO A 44 -20.85 21.79 -13.19
N PRO A 45 -19.94 22.63 -13.74
CA PRO A 45 -18.60 22.19 -14.10
C PRO A 45 -17.79 21.85 -12.86
N VAL A 46 -16.96 20.82 -12.95
CA VAL A 46 -16.00 20.44 -11.90
C VAL A 46 -14.73 21.28 -12.08
N LEU A 47 -14.39 22.07 -11.06
CA LEU A 47 -13.19 22.90 -11.08
C LEU A 47 -12.01 22.14 -10.46
N PHE A 48 -10.80 22.37 -10.99
CA PHE A 48 -9.58 21.88 -10.38
C PHE A 48 -9.31 22.61 -9.07
N ASP A 49 -8.96 21.86 -8.03
CA ASP A 49 -8.55 22.41 -6.73
C ASP A 49 -7.17 23.06 -6.85
N GLY A 50 -7.03 24.31 -6.39
CA GLY A 50 -5.89 25.19 -6.67
C GLY A 50 -4.60 24.90 -5.92
N ASP A 51 -4.48 23.79 -5.19
CA ASP A 51 -3.40 23.58 -4.22
C ASP A 51 -2.33 22.55 -4.64
N THR A 52 -2.25 22.16 -5.89
CA THR A 52 -1.15 21.35 -6.40
C THR A 52 -0.11 22.23 -7.10
N ARG A 53 1.13 22.23 -6.59
CA ARG A 53 2.31 22.88 -7.18
C ARG A 53 2.70 22.25 -8.53
N ALA A 54 1.82 22.28 -9.50
CA ALA A 54 2.13 22.05 -10.89
C ALA A 54 1.72 23.30 -11.65
N THR A 55 2.62 23.84 -12.44
CA THR A 55 2.40 24.98 -13.33
C THR A 55 1.11 24.77 -14.09
N MET A 56 0.14 25.68 -13.85
CA MET A 56 -1.10 25.73 -14.61
C MET A 56 -0.73 26.02 -16.07
N GLU A 57 -0.99 25.09 -16.97
CA GLU A 57 -1.09 25.44 -18.38
C GLU A 57 -2.33 26.30 -18.57
N ALA A 58 -2.14 27.49 -19.15
CA ALA A 58 -3.20 28.45 -19.39
C ALA A 58 -4.27 27.82 -20.31
N GLY A 59 -5.48 27.62 -19.78
CA GLY A 59 -6.64 27.21 -20.58
C GLY A 59 -7.54 26.11 -19.98
N GLU A 60 -7.04 25.25 -19.07
CA GLU A 60 -7.90 24.20 -18.49
C GLU A 60 -8.38 24.58 -17.08
N SER A 61 -9.56 25.17 -16.96
CA SER A 61 -10.15 25.59 -15.69
C SER A 61 -10.92 24.47 -14.96
N GLY A 62 -11.23 23.33 -15.62
CA GLY A 62 -12.05 22.27 -15.04
C GLY A 62 -12.51 21.21 -16.05
N LEU A 63 -13.41 20.33 -15.60
CA LEU A 63 -14.12 19.35 -16.39
C LEU A 63 -15.55 19.82 -16.61
N SER A 64 -16.04 19.78 -17.85
CA SER A 64 -17.44 20.03 -18.17
C SER A 64 -18.12 18.69 -18.44
N PHE A 65 -19.28 18.50 -17.86
CA PHE A 65 -20.14 17.35 -18.09
C PHE A 65 -21.19 17.68 -19.15
N PHE A 66 -21.43 16.74 -20.07
CA PHE A 66 -22.44 16.88 -21.10
C PHE A 66 -23.28 15.61 -21.21
N TRP A 67 -24.60 15.78 -21.27
CA TRP A 67 -25.54 14.69 -21.40
C TRP A 67 -25.42 13.98 -22.75
N SER A 68 -25.55 12.65 -22.73
CA SER A 68 -25.60 11.79 -23.92
C SER A 68 -27.04 11.36 -24.21
N ALA A 69 -27.33 11.05 -25.48
CA ALA A 69 -28.71 10.74 -25.91
C ALA A 69 -29.33 9.54 -25.18
N ASP A 70 -28.51 8.61 -24.73
CA ASP A 70 -28.97 7.39 -24.05
C ASP A 70 -29.00 7.54 -22.51
N ASP A 71 -28.65 8.69 -21.98
CA ASP A 71 -28.62 8.91 -20.54
C ASP A 71 -30.01 8.83 -19.92
N ALA A 72 -30.05 8.29 -18.70
CA ALA A 72 -31.24 8.21 -17.90
C ALA A 72 -30.93 8.48 -16.43
N VAL A 73 -31.85 9.10 -15.75
CA VAL A 73 -31.78 9.40 -14.32
C VAL A 73 -32.85 8.61 -13.56
N GLY A 74 -32.51 8.22 -12.33
CA GLY A 74 -33.47 7.65 -11.40
C GLY A 74 -34.08 8.74 -10.54
N VAL A 75 -35.40 8.77 -10.40
CA VAL A 75 -36.12 9.74 -9.56
C VAL A 75 -36.92 9.00 -8.50
N HIS A 76 -36.79 9.42 -7.24
CA HIS A 76 -37.53 8.91 -6.10
C HIS A 76 -38.39 9.97 -5.48
N THR A 77 -39.57 9.59 -4.96
CA THR A 77 -40.39 10.42 -4.08
C THR A 77 -39.99 10.24 -2.62
N ALA A 78 -40.38 11.17 -1.76
CA ALA A 78 -40.24 11.00 -0.31
C ALA A 78 -41.06 9.81 0.24
N ALA A 79 -42.13 9.44 -0.44
CA ALA A 79 -42.98 8.30 -0.08
C ALA A 79 -42.47 6.92 -0.52
N GLY A 80 -41.29 6.85 -1.18
CA GLY A 80 -40.63 5.59 -1.58
C GLY A 80 -40.90 5.12 -3.01
N GLY A 81 -41.53 5.96 -3.86
CA GLY A 81 -41.65 5.68 -5.28
C GLY A 81 -40.32 5.80 -6.00
N PHE A 82 -40.18 5.08 -7.12
CA PHE A 82 -38.99 5.12 -7.97
C PHE A 82 -39.37 5.04 -9.45
N ALA A 83 -38.77 5.89 -10.27
CA ALA A 83 -38.98 5.84 -11.71
C ALA A 83 -37.72 6.20 -12.52
N ARG A 84 -37.63 5.68 -13.73
CA ARG A 84 -36.61 6.00 -14.72
C ARG A 84 -37.09 7.15 -15.61
N PHE A 85 -36.28 8.18 -15.70
CA PHE A 85 -36.47 9.30 -16.63
C PHE A 85 -35.36 9.23 -17.69
N ALA A 86 -35.77 9.19 -18.96
CA ALA A 86 -34.86 9.17 -20.10
C ALA A 86 -34.66 10.57 -20.65
N LEU A 87 -33.48 10.83 -21.25
CA LEU A 87 -33.20 12.11 -21.91
C LEU A 87 -34.20 12.36 -23.03
N GLN A 88 -34.89 13.50 -22.98
CA GLN A 88 -35.80 13.96 -24.02
C GLN A 88 -35.10 14.96 -24.94
N SER A 89 -34.36 15.91 -24.39
CA SER A 89 -33.61 16.91 -25.13
C SER A 89 -32.42 17.44 -24.31
N GLY A 90 -31.45 18.09 -24.99
CA GLY A 90 -30.27 18.66 -24.35
C GLY A 90 -29.02 17.78 -24.45
N ALA A 91 -29.01 16.73 -25.29
CA ALA A 91 -27.79 15.96 -25.58
C ALA A 91 -26.67 16.91 -26.09
N GLY A 92 -25.45 16.70 -25.58
CA GLY A 92 -24.29 17.55 -25.86
C GLY A 92 -24.23 18.83 -25.06
N THR A 93 -25.11 19.03 -24.07
CA THR A 93 -25.11 20.22 -23.19
C THR A 93 -25.12 19.80 -21.71
N ALA A 94 -24.81 20.73 -20.81
CA ALA A 94 -24.88 20.52 -19.36
C ALA A 94 -26.30 20.62 -18.80
N SER A 95 -27.26 21.23 -19.56
CA SER A 95 -28.65 21.37 -19.18
C SER A 95 -29.53 20.50 -20.07
N ALA A 96 -30.39 19.68 -19.47
CA ALA A 96 -31.20 18.72 -20.21
C ALA A 96 -32.62 18.61 -19.64
N LEU A 97 -33.52 18.16 -20.49
CA LEU A 97 -34.88 17.79 -20.13
C LEU A 97 -35.00 16.26 -20.21
N PHE A 98 -35.49 15.66 -19.13
CA PHE A 98 -35.78 14.25 -19.06
C PHE A 98 -37.27 14.03 -18.88
N ASP A 99 -37.76 12.95 -19.48
CA ASP A 99 -39.16 12.54 -19.39
C ASP A 99 -39.26 11.08 -18.89
N GLY A 100 -40.24 10.82 -18.05
CA GLY A 100 -40.46 9.49 -17.47
C GLY A 100 -41.91 9.31 -17.07
N GLN A 101 -42.28 8.06 -16.89
CA GLN A 101 -43.60 7.66 -16.41
C GLN A 101 -43.48 7.02 -15.01
N GLY A 102 -44.48 7.15 -14.20
CA GLY A 102 -44.53 6.38 -12.95
C GLY A 102 -44.99 7.13 -11.72
N PHE A 103 -45.00 8.45 -11.69
CA PHE A 103 -45.65 9.20 -10.61
C PHE A 103 -46.04 10.63 -10.99
N ASP A 104 -47.02 11.13 -10.31
CA ASP A 104 -47.44 12.53 -10.43
C ASP A 104 -46.49 13.39 -9.60
N LEU A 105 -46.04 14.49 -10.20
CA LEU A 105 -45.27 15.52 -9.51
C LEU A 105 -46.19 16.36 -8.67
N ARG A 106 -46.29 16.08 -7.39
CA ARG A 106 -47.22 16.77 -6.47
C ARG A 106 -46.52 17.96 -5.82
N GLU A 107 -47.26 19.10 -5.80
CA GLU A 107 -46.81 20.30 -5.13
C GLU A 107 -46.55 20.04 -3.63
N GLY A 108 -45.42 20.58 -3.13
CA GLY A 108 -44.99 20.40 -1.74
C GLY A 108 -44.30 19.07 -1.43
N GLU A 109 -44.20 18.15 -2.40
CA GLU A 109 -43.44 16.91 -2.24
C GLU A 109 -41.97 17.11 -2.65
N THR A 110 -41.03 16.50 -1.93
CA THR A 110 -39.60 16.50 -2.26
C THR A 110 -39.27 15.29 -3.11
N PHE A 111 -38.66 15.54 -4.25
CA PHE A 111 -38.15 14.52 -5.15
C PHE A 111 -36.62 14.44 -5.04
N TYR A 112 -36.09 13.25 -5.23
CA TYR A 112 -34.66 12.96 -5.19
C TYR A 112 -34.24 12.30 -6.50
N ALA A 113 -33.18 12.79 -7.12
CA ALA A 113 -32.69 12.28 -8.38
C ALA A 113 -31.23 11.82 -8.28
N PHE A 114 -30.86 10.81 -9.05
CA PHE A 114 -29.49 10.34 -9.18
C PHE A 114 -29.17 9.86 -10.60
N PHE A 115 -27.90 9.94 -10.95
CA PHE A 115 -27.34 9.48 -12.21
C PHE A 115 -26.04 8.67 -11.96
N PRO A 116 -25.70 7.66 -12.78
CA PRO A 116 -26.57 7.05 -13.80
C PRO A 116 -27.74 6.27 -13.17
N TYR A 117 -28.80 6.08 -13.95
CA TYR A 117 -29.92 5.25 -13.54
C TYR A 117 -29.44 3.83 -13.22
N GLU A 118 -29.66 3.38 -11.99
CA GLU A 118 -29.27 2.05 -11.52
C GLU A 118 -30.53 1.27 -11.10
N MET A 119 -30.81 0.18 -11.82
CA MET A 119 -32.03 -0.62 -11.55
C MET A 119 -32.02 -1.30 -10.18
N SER A 120 -30.85 -1.52 -9.60
CA SER A 120 -30.73 -2.09 -8.24
C SER A 120 -30.97 -1.08 -7.12
N ALA A 121 -31.01 0.20 -7.43
CA ALA A 121 -31.27 1.27 -6.46
C ALA A 121 -32.78 1.43 -6.18
N SER A 122 -33.33 0.48 -5.45
CA SER A 122 -34.75 0.51 -5.04
C SER A 122 -35.02 1.38 -3.81
N ASP A 123 -33.98 1.76 -3.08
CA ASP A 123 -34.05 2.57 -1.86
C ASP A 123 -33.20 3.84 -2.00
N ARG A 124 -33.86 5.01 -1.91
CA ARG A 124 -33.20 6.32 -1.97
C ARG A 124 -32.18 6.58 -0.85
N THR A 125 -32.23 5.79 0.22
CA THR A 125 -31.28 5.89 1.35
C THR A 125 -30.05 5.03 1.17
N ALA A 126 -29.98 4.21 0.11
CA ALA A 126 -28.93 3.24 -0.11
C ALA A 126 -28.53 3.09 -1.61
N VAL A 127 -28.46 4.22 -2.34
CA VAL A 127 -28.02 4.21 -3.75
C VAL A 127 -26.55 3.77 -3.82
N PRO A 128 -26.20 2.70 -4.57
CA PRO A 128 -24.85 2.18 -4.59
C PRO A 128 -23.91 3.05 -5.42
N LEU A 129 -22.74 3.36 -4.88
CA LEU A 129 -21.62 3.98 -5.58
C LEU A 129 -20.45 3.00 -5.61
N ARG A 130 -19.82 2.83 -6.77
CA ARG A 130 -18.68 1.94 -6.96
C ARG A 130 -17.53 2.69 -7.61
N TYR A 131 -16.33 2.54 -7.06
CA TYR A 131 -15.10 3.15 -7.59
C TYR A 131 -14.08 2.12 -8.07
N ASP A 132 -14.32 0.84 -7.82
CA ASP A 132 -13.54 -0.28 -8.38
C ASP A 132 -13.88 -0.53 -9.87
N GLY A 133 -13.05 -1.33 -10.55
CA GLY A 133 -13.27 -1.77 -11.92
C GLY A 133 -13.20 -0.65 -12.96
N GLN A 134 -12.45 0.41 -12.70
CA GLN A 134 -12.19 1.47 -13.68
C GLN A 134 -11.21 0.99 -14.75
N THR A 135 -11.43 1.40 -16.00
CA THR A 135 -10.56 1.06 -17.13
C THR A 135 -10.37 2.25 -18.06
N VAL A 136 -9.18 2.36 -18.66
CA VAL A 136 -8.86 3.29 -19.75
C VAL A 136 -8.29 2.52 -20.92
N SER A 137 -8.53 3.01 -22.14
CA SER A 137 -8.11 2.38 -23.40
C SER A 137 -7.02 3.17 -24.14
N GLY A 138 -6.47 4.21 -23.51
CA GLY A 138 -5.43 5.06 -24.08
C GLY A 138 -5.10 6.26 -23.20
N SER A 139 -4.11 7.04 -23.62
CA SER A 139 -3.76 8.30 -22.95
C SER A 139 -4.88 9.32 -23.11
N ASP A 140 -5.23 10.01 -22.03
CA ASP A 140 -6.31 10.99 -21.90
C ASP A 140 -7.72 10.42 -22.13
N ASP A 141 -7.88 9.10 -22.04
CA ASP A 141 -9.18 8.44 -22.05
C ASP A 141 -9.94 8.72 -20.76
N ARG A 142 -11.16 9.25 -20.89
CA ARG A 142 -12.03 9.66 -19.79
C ARG A 142 -13.14 8.65 -19.48
N SER A 143 -13.14 7.50 -20.11
CA SER A 143 -14.15 6.45 -19.91
C SER A 143 -14.25 6.00 -18.46
N ALA A 144 -13.12 5.93 -17.74
CA ALA A 144 -13.08 5.65 -16.32
C ALA A 144 -13.90 6.67 -15.49
N LEU A 145 -13.82 7.95 -15.84
CA LEU A 145 -14.61 8.99 -15.17
C LEU A 145 -16.10 8.83 -15.47
N LEU A 146 -16.45 8.73 -16.74
CA LEU A 146 -17.85 8.67 -17.18
C LEU A 146 -18.59 7.48 -16.58
N SER A 147 -17.90 6.36 -16.39
CA SER A 147 -18.48 5.14 -15.80
C SER A 147 -18.66 5.21 -14.28
N ARG A 148 -18.07 6.20 -13.60
CA ARG A 148 -18.05 6.35 -12.13
C ARG A 148 -18.39 7.76 -11.67
N ASP A 149 -18.91 8.60 -12.58
CA ASP A 149 -19.42 9.92 -12.23
C ASP A 149 -20.86 9.80 -11.75
N TYR A 150 -21.03 9.82 -10.44
CA TYR A 150 -22.32 9.73 -9.79
C TYR A 150 -22.81 11.13 -9.44
N LEU A 151 -24.01 11.47 -9.94
CA LEU A 151 -24.66 12.74 -9.70
C LEU A 151 -25.92 12.56 -8.89
N TYR A 152 -26.25 13.51 -8.03
CA TYR A 152 -27.47 13.50 -7.23
C TYR A 152 -27.97 14.90 -6.92
N ALA A 153 -29.26 15.00 -6.72
CA ALA A 153 -29.93 16.22 -6.33
C ALA A 153 -31.25 15.97 -5.61
N SER A 154 -31.80 17.00 -4.99
CA SER A 154 -33.18 17.05 -4.54
C SER A 154 -33.87 18.30 -5.09
N GLY A 155 -35.17 18.23 -5.32
CA GLY A 155 -35.95 19.32 -5.81
C GLY A 155 -37.41 19.21 -5.44
N GLN A 156 -38.14 20.30 -5.60
CA GLN A 156 -39.60 20.35 -5.43
C GLN A 156 -40.25 20.87 -6.73
N PRO A 157 -41.48 20.46 -7.05
CA PRO A 157 -42.21 20.99 -8.18
C PRO A 157 -42.38 22.52 -8.08
N ASP A 158 -42.15 23.16 -9.18
CA ASP A 158 -42.54 24.59 -9.35
C ASP A 158 -44.04 24.70 -9.64
N GLY A 159 -44.55 25.92 -9.66
CA GLY A 159 -45.96 26.20 -9.97
C GLY A 159 -46.42 25.76 -11.37
N SER A 160 -45.51 25.26 -12.24
CA SER A 160 -45.82 24.70 -13.56
C SER A 160 -45.87 23.16 -13.57
N GLY A 161 -45.69 22.51 -12.41
CA GLY A 161 -45.67 21.06 -12.30
C GLY A 161 -44.37 20.42 -12.80
N LYS A 162 -43.30 21.18 -12.93
CA LYS A 162 -41.94 20.67 -13.29
C LYS A 162 -41.04 20.70 -12.07
N VAL A 163 -40.10 19.73 -12.00
CA VAL A 163 -39.04 19.73 -10.98
C VAL A 163 -37.71 20.08 -11.61
N GLY A 164 -37.06 21.12 -11.08
CA GLY A 164 -35.66 21.46 -11.39
C GLY A 164 -34.71 20.72 -10.44
N PHE A 165 -33.65 20.15 -10.97
CA PHE A 165 -32.60 19.51 -10.21
C PHE A 165 -31.24 20.13 -10.50
N ASP A 166 -30.62 20.70 -9.48
CA ASP A 166 -29.23 21.16 -9.51
C ASP A 166 -28.35 20.00 -9.04
N PHE A 167 -27.82 19.22 -9.98
CA PHE A 167 -27.03 18.04 -9.66
C PHE A 167 -25.67 18.38 -9.05
N ARG A 168 -25.24 17.53 -8.15
CA ARG A 168 -23.91 17.57 -7.53
C ARG A 168 -23.20 16.24 -7.78
N HIS A 169 -21.89 16.30 -8.02
CA HIS A 169 -21.06 15.11 -8.13
C HIS A 169 -20.86 14.46 -6.75
N ALA A 170 -21.08 13.17 -6.64
CA ALA A 170 -20.85 12.41 -5.40
C ALA A 170 -19.40 11.97 -5.23
N GLY A 171 -18.59 12.02 -6.30
CA GLY A 171 -17.18 11.68 -6.34
C GLY A 171 -16.26 12.87 -6.60
N ALA A 172 -14.97 12.60 -6.62
CA ALA A 172 -13.91 13.49 -7.06
C ALA A 172 -13.22 12.91 -8.30
N PHE A 173 -12.41 13.71 -8.98
CA PHE A 173 -11.72 13.33 -10.20
C PHE A 173 -10.23 13.55 -10.06
N LEU A 174 -9.43 12.60 -10.55
CA LEU A 174 -7.98 12.67 -10.53
C LEU A 174 -7.45 12.55 -11.96
N ARG A 175 -6.66 13.54 -12.38
CA ARG A 175 -5.86 13.49 -13.60
C ARG A 175 -4.40 13.26 -13.25
N MET A 176 -3.82 12.18 -13.72
CA MET A 176 -2.41 11.88 -13.56
C MET A 176 -1.68 12.07 -14.87
N THR A 177 -0.60 12.86 -14.88
CA THR A 177 0.33 12.99 -16.01
C THR A 177 1.63 12.31 -15.64
N LEU A 178 1.90 11.16 -16.24
CA LEU A 178 3.01 10.26 -15.90
C LEU A 178 4.04 10.27 -17.03
N SER A 179 5.26 10.76 -16.73
CA SER A 179 6.37 10.78 -17.70
C SER A 179 7.08 9.43 -17.71
N LEU A 180 6.89 8.67 -18.78
CA LEU A 180 7.43 7.32 -18.97
C LEU A 180 8.13 7.22 -20.33
N PRO A 181 8.99 6.22 -20.57
CA PRO A 181 9.57 6.00 -21.89
C PRO A 181 8.48 5.82 -22.96
N ALA A 182 8.58 6.53 -24.09
CA ALA A 182 7.63 6.39 -25.19
C ALA A 182 7.56 4.94 -25.68
N GLY A 183 6.37 4.48 -26.00
CA GLY A 183 6.15 3.09 -26.46
C GLY A 183 6.03 2.05 -25.33
N THR A 184 6.17 2.44 -24.05
CA THR A 184 5.94 1.53 -22.92
C THR A 184 4.50 1.06 -22.90
N PRO A 185 4.21 -0.26 -22.98
CA PRO A 185 2.85 -0.76 -22.77
C PRO A 185 2.45 -0.60 -21.31
N VAL A 186 1.18 -0.35 -21.04
CA VAL A 186 0.66 -0.19 -19.68
C VAL A 186 -0.53 -1.13 -19.48
N ASP A 187 -0.44 -1.99 -18.48
CA ASP A 187 -1.50 -2.94 -18.16
C ASP A 187 -2.49 -2.36 -17.15
N ARG A 188 -1.98 -1.63 -16.16
CA ARG A 188 -2.81 -0.94 -15.15
C ARG A 188 -2.02 0.14 -14.42
N VAL A 189 -2.75 1.07 -13.84
CA VAL A 189 -2.24 2.04 -12.84
C VAL A 189 -2.91 1.76 -11.51
N GLU A 190 -2.11 1.65 -10.45
CA GLU A 190 -2.57 1.34 -9.10
C GLU A 190 -2.26 2.51 -8.17
N LEU A 191 -3.27 2.98 -7.43
CA LEU A 191 -3.13 4.02 -6.42
C LEU A 191 -3.14 3.37 -5.04
N LEU A 192 -2.03 3.48 -4.33
CA LEU A 192 -1.81 2.84 -3.04
C LEU A 192 -1.57 3.92 -1.97
N PRO A 193 -2.56 4.23 -1.11
CA PRO A 193 -2.36 5.19 -0.02
C PRO A 193 -1.43 4.61 1.04
N THR A 194 -0.56 5.46 1.63
CA THR A 194 0.49 5.00 2.55
C THR A 194 -0.02 4.59 3.93
N TYR A 195 -1.24 4.98 4.33
CA TYR A 195 -1.75 4.68 5.69
C TYR A 195 -3.24 4.32 5.77
N ASP A 196 -3.95 4.40 4.67
CA ASP A 196 -5.39 4.19 4.64
C ASP A 196 -5.78 3.14 3.61
N GLU A 197 -7.03 2.69 3.71
CA GLU A 197 -7.70 1.95 2.65
C GLU A 197 -8.55 2.92 1.82
N ILE A 198 -8.68 2.67 0.53
CA ILE A 198 -9.55 3.44 -0.37
C ILE A 198 -10.97 2.86 -0.31
N PRO A 199 -12.01 3.66 -0.07
CA PRO A 199 -13.38 3.20 -0.24
C PRO A 199 -13.63 2.79 -1.69
N THR A 200 -14.05 1.56 -1.90
CA THR A 200 -14.34 1.02 -3.25
C THR A 200 -15.84 0.88 -3.51
N SER A 201 -16.63 0.74 -2.44
CA SER A 201 -18.09 0.72 -2.51
C SER A 201 -18.67 1.57 -1.38
N LEU A 202 -19.59 2.45 -1.74
CA LEU A 202 -20.29 3.32 -0.81
C LEU A 202 -21.81 3.22 -1.08
N THR A 203 -22.61 3.69 -0.13
CA THR A 203 -24.03 3.97 -0.33
C THR A 203 -24.28 5.45 -0.12
N LEU A 204 -25.08 6.03 -1.00
CA LEU A 204 -25.54 7.41 -0.93
C LEU A 204 -26.99 7.46 -0.46
N ASP A 205 -27.24 8.13 0.64
CA ASP A 205 -28.57 8.55 1.04
C ASP A 205 -28.88 9.89 0.35
N LEU A 206 -29.80 9.90 -0.61
CA LEU A 206 -30.11 11.08 -1.40
C LEU A 206 -30.66 12.25 -0.57
N SER A 207 -31.04 12.03 0.68
CA SER A 207 -31.47 13.08 1.62
C SER A 207 -30.31 13.65 2.45
N LYS A 208 -29.07 13.12 2.28
CA LYS A 208 -27.87 13.52 3.01
C LYS A 208 -26.78 13.94 2.03
N ASP A 209 -25.82 14.74 2.51
CA ASP A 209 -24.75 15.28 1.70
C ASP A 209 -23.46 14.43 1.68
N ALA A 210 -23.42 13.32 2.41
CA ALA A 210 -22.24 12.47 2.50
C ALA A 210 -22.59 10.99 2.31
N PRO A 211 -21.88 10.26 1.44
CA PRO A 211 -22.04 8.82 1.31
C PRO A 211 -21.43 8.06 2.50
N SER A 212 -21.97 6.87 2.75
CA SER A 212 -21.49 5.94 3.76
C SER A 212 -20.63 4.83 3.14
N VAL A 213 -19.48 4.51 3.74
CA VAL A 213 -18.58 3.47 3.24
C VAL A 213 -19.15 2.09 3.52
N VAL A 214 -19.21 1.24 2.49
CA VAL A 214 -19.62 -0.17 2.56
C VAL A 214 -18.41 -1.09 2.55
N SER A 215 -17.46 -0.85 1.62
CA SER A 215 -16.22 -1.63 1.53
C SER A 215 -15.04 -0.75 1.19
N THR A 216 -13.86 -1.21 1.60
CA THR A 216 -12.57 -0.59 1.33
C THR A 216 -11.64 -1.59 0.68
N ALA A 217 -10.62 -1.09 -0.03
CA ALA A 217 -9.49 -1.85 -0.53
C ALA A 217 -8.18 -1.14 -0.20
N VAL A 218 -7.09 -1.88 -0.17
CA VAL A 218 -5.75 -1.33 0.08
C VAL A 218 -5.28 -0.43 -1.05
N SER A 219 -5.77 -0.66 -2.27
CA SER A 219 -5.46 0.15 -3.44
C SER A 219 -6.65 0.31 -4.37
N LEU A 220 -6.61 1.33 -5.23
CA LEU A 220 -7.53 1.52 -6.35
C LEU A 220 -6.79 1.19 -7.65
N ASN A 221 -7.32 0.23 -8.40
CA ASN A 221 -6.77 -0.20 -9.68
C ASN A 221 -7.55 0.40 -10.85
N ILE A 222 -6.82 0.99 -11.79
CA ILE A 222 -7.32 1.46 -13.08
C ILE A 222 -6.71 0.53 -14.14
N GLY A 223 -7.52 -0.32 -14.76
CA GLY A 223 -7.08 -1.16 -15.87
C GLY A 223 -6.71 -0.29 -17.07
N ALA A 224 -5.60 -0.61 -17.74
CA ALA A 224 -5.09 0.15 -18.88
C ALA A 224 -4.62 -0.78 -20.01
N GLU A 225 -5.15 -1.99 -20.06
CA GLU A 225 -4.75 -3.02 -21.00
C GLU A 225 -4.88 -2.52 -22.45
N GLY A 226 -3.80 -2.68 -23.22
CA GLY A 226 -3.72 -2.15 -24.59
C GLY A 226 -3.30 -0.68 -24.69
N THR A 227 -3.13 0.02 -23.57
CA THR A 227 -2.62 1.39 -23.54
C THR A 227 -1.11 1.38 -23.77
N VAL A 228 -0.63 2.34 -24.56
CA VAL A 228 0.80 2.55 -24.84
C VAL A 228 1.14 4.00 -24.56
N VAL A 229 2.28 4.24 -23.92
CA VAL A 229 2.77 5.60 -23.67
C VAL A 229 3.00 6.32 -25.00
N PRO A 230 2.39 7.52 -25.22
CA PRO A 230 2.53 8.26 -26.46
C PRO A 230 3.98 8.64 -26.80
N ALA A 231 4.22 9.06 -28.04
CA ALA A 231 5.54 9.52 -28.51
C ALA A 231 6.07 10.74 -27.73
N SER A 232 5.19 11.52 -27.10
CA SER A 232 5.56 12.61 -26.18
C SER A 232 6.27 12.14 -24.92
N GLY A 233 6.13 10.84 -24.56
CA GLY A 233 6.60 10.30 -23.28
C GLY A 233 5.67 10.64 -22.11
N GLU A 234 4.50 11.23 -22.36
CA GLU A 234 3.53 11.57 -21.33
C GLU A 234 2.26 10.73 -21.47
N LEU A 235 1.97 9.94 -20.43
CA LEU A 235 0.73 9.20 -20.28
C LEU A 235 -0.21 9.97 -19.37
N VAL A 236 -1.39 10.32 -19.85
CA VAL A 236 -2.46 10.91 -19.03
C VAL A 236 -3.45 9.82 -18.67
N VAL A 237 -3.66 9.62 -17.38
CA VAL A 237 -4.63 8.65 -16.83
C VAL A 237 -5.62 9.39 -15.95
N TRP A 238 -6.90 9.11 -16.15
CA TRP A 238 -7.97 9.63 -15.34
C TRP A 238 -8.52 8.57 -14.39
N ALA A 239 -8.94 9.00 -13.20
CA ALA A 239 -9.62 8.17 -12.22
C ALA A 239 -10.73 8.93 -11.52
N ALA A 240 -11.86 8.26 -11.28
CA ALA A 240 -12.86 8.73 -10.34
C ALA A 240 -12.45 8.29 -8.93
N MET A 241 -12.52 9.20 -7.97
CA MET A 241 -12.07 9.00 -6.60
C MET A 241 -13.23 9.13 -5.62
N PRO A 242 -13.33 8.24 -4.61
CA PRO A 242 -14.29 8.43 -3.54
C PRO A 242 -13.94 9.67 -2.72
N PRO A 243 -14.95 10.46 -2.28
CA PRO A 243 -14.70 11.61 -1.42
C PRO A 243 -14.22 11.14 -0.05
N ARG A 244 -12.97 11.46 0.29
CA ARG A 244 -12.36 11.09 1.57
C ARG A 244 -11.14 11.94 1.89
N SER A 245 -10.94 12.23 3.18
CA SER A 245 -9.66 12.68 3.72
C SER A 245 -8.84 11.47 4.14
N PHE A 246 -7.58 11.41 3.72
CA PHE A 246 -6.64 10.35 4.09
C PHE A 246 -5.71 10.82 5.22
N THR A 247 -5.46 9.95 6.19
CA THR A 247 -4.75 10.31 7.43
C THR A 247 -3.31 10.71 7.18
N ALA A 248 -2.66 10.11 6.23
CA ALA A 248 -1.29 10.46 5.86
C ALA A 248 -1.19 10.73 4.38
N ALA A 249 -1.49 11.83 4.05
CA ALA A 249 -1.34 12.67 2.88
C ALA A 249 -0.39 12.18 1.76
N SER A 250 -0.27 10.86 1.50
CA SER A 250 0.58 10.38 0.41
C SER A 250 0.10 9.08 -0.23
N PHE A 251 0.41 8.94 -1.52
CA PHE A 251 0.10 7.79 -2.35
C PHE A 251 1.35 7.32 -3.10
N ALA A 252 1.54 6.01 -3.18
CA ALA A 252 2.35 5.43 -4.23
C ALA A 252 1.46 5.21 -5.46
N VAL A 253 1.91 5.71 -6.61
CA VAL A 253 1.31 5.45 -7.92
C VAL A 253 2.18 4.40 -8.59
N LEU A 254 1.64 3.22 -8.82
CA LEU A 254 2.33 2.10 -9.45
C LEU A 254 1.83 1.95 -10.88
N VAL A 255 2.73 1.96 -11.85
CA VAL A 255 2.42 1.71 -13.27
C VAL A 255 2.97 0.33 -13.62
N HIS A 256 2.08 -0.59 -13.95
CA HIS A 256 2.42 -1.97 -14.32
C HIS A 256 2.56 -2.09 -15.83
N SER A 257 3.66 -2.71 -16.28
CA SER A 257 4.02 -2.91 -17.68
C SER A 257 4.65 -4.30 -17.85
N GLY A 258 3.85 -5.31 -18.15
CA GLY A 258 4.31 -6.70 -18.18
C GLY A 258 4.90 -7.13 -16.84
N ALA A 259 6.18 -7.47 -16.84
CA ALA A 259 6.93 -7.81 -15.64
C ALA A 259 7.49 -6.58 -14.90
N ASP A 260 7.53 -5.43 -15.53
CA ASP A 260 8.08 -4.20 -14.97
C ASP A 260 7.03 -3.41 -14.20
N VAL A 261 7.46 -2.74 -13.15
CA VAL A 261 6.65 -1.81 -12.37
C VAL A 261 7.43 -0.51 -12.20
N PHE A 262 6.76 0.59 -12.46
CA PHE A 262 7.28 1.93 -12.20
C PHE A 262 6.52 2.54 -11.03
N THR A 263 7.20 3.29 -10.19
CA THR A 263 6.61 3.88 -8.99
C THR A 263 6.87 5.37 -8.89
N LEU A 264 5.85 6.11 -8.46
CA LEU A 264 5.90 7.54 -8.18
C LEU A 264 5.19 7.78 -6.85
N HIS A 265 5.77 8.58 -5.98
CA HIS A 265 5.12 9.04 -4.77
C HIS A 265 4.47 10.41 -5.00
N HIS A 266 3.22 10.55 -4.60
CA HIS A 266 2.51 11.82 -4.64
C HIS A 266 1.94 12.19 -3.27
N LYS A 267 2.12 13.45 -2.87
CA LYS A 267 1.45 14.00 -1.68
C LYS A 267 0.03 14.39 -2.07
N GLY A 268 -0.94 13.87 -1.34
CA GLY A 268 -2.34 14.24 -1.50
C GLY A 268 -3.09 13.88 -0.25
N SER A 269 -3.98 14.73 0.24
CA SER A 269 -4.57 14.56 1.57
C SER A 269 -6.06 14.30 1.57
N ALA A 270 -6.79 14.83 0.61
CA ALA A 270 -8.24 14.73 0.59
C ALA A 270 -8.78 14.82 -0.83
N PHE A 271 -9.81 14.05 -1.10
CA PHE A 271 -10.63 14.16 -2.29
C PHE A 271 -12.02 14.63 -1.86
N GLN A 272 -12.43 15.80 -2.32
CA GLN A 272 -13.74 16.38 -2.04
C GLN A 272 -14.67 16.12 -3.22
N ALA A 273 -15.91 15.77 -2.93
CA ALA A 273 -16.94 15.60 -3.95
C ALA A 273 -17.06 16.84 -4.84
N GLY A 274 -17.18 16.64 -6.15
CA GLY A 274 -17.27 17.72 -7.13
C GLY A 274 -15.98 18.51 -7.38
N LYS A 275 -14.83 17.97 -6.96
CA LYS A 275 -13.51 18.56 -7.22
C LYS A 275 -12.66 17.68 -8.12
N ALA A 276 -11.82 18.31 -8.93
CA ALA A 276 -10.79 17.64 -9.71
C ALA A 276 -9.39 17.96 -9.17
N TYR A 277 -8.51 16.98 -9.30
CA TYR A 277 -7.12 17.04 -8.82
C TYR A 277 -6.17 16.71 -9.95
N ARG A 278 -4.97 17.29 -9.92
CA ARG A 278 -3.90 17.03 -10.88
C ARG A 278 -2.67 16.50 -10.18
N TRP A 279 -2.21 15.34 -10.60
CA TRP A 279 -0.92 14.80 -10.20
C TRP A 279 -0.03 14.70 -11.44
N ALA A 280 1.24 15.02 -11.28
CA ALA A 280 2.23 14.90 -12.35
C ALA A 280 3.55 14.43 -11.76
N GLY A 281 4.28 13.64 -12.53
CA GLY A 281 5.61 13.22 -12.15
C GLY A 281 6.18 12.15 -13.06
N ARG A 282 7.43 11.77 -12.76
CA ARG A 282 8.17 10.73 -13.48
C ARG A 282 8.25 9.48 -12.62
N PRO A 283 7.46 8.43 -12.90
CA PRO A 283 7.63 7.14 -12.25
C PRO A 283 9.02 6.55 -12.56
N LEU A 284 9.66 6.01 -11.53
CA LEU A 284 10.95 5.32 -11.66
C LEU A 284 10.73 3.81 -11.63
N PRO A 285 11.55 3.02 -12.37
CA PRO A 285 11.46 1.57 -12.28
C PRO A 285 11.60 1.10 -10.85
N LEU A 286 10.77 0.14 -10.45
CA LEU A 286 10.86 -0.51 -9.15
C LEU A 286 12.22 -1.21 -9.03
N GLY A 287 12.89 -1.06 -7.87
CA GLY A 287 14.22 -1.65 -7.64
C GLY A 287 15.39 -0.82 -8.15
N VAL A 288 15.19 0.43 -8.63
CA VAL A 288 16.30 1.35 -8.91
C VAL A 288 17.10 1.58 -7.64
N ALA A 289 18.44 1.45 -7.76
CA ALA A 289 19.35 1.69 -6.67
C ALA A 289 19.29 3.14 -6.15
N GLY A 290 19.39 3.32 -4.83
CA GLY A 290 19.56 4.64 -4.21
C GLY A 290 20.98 5.19 -4.38
N ALA A 291 21.18 6.43 -4.00
CA ALA A 291 22.50 7.08 -4.05
C ALA A 291 23.40 6.77 -2.83
N TRP A 292 22.91 5.94 -1.89
CA TRP A 292 23.57 5.60 -0.62
C TRP A 292 24.18 4.19 -0.68
N GLY A 293 25.23 3.97 0.11
CA GLY A 293 25.92 2.69 0.20
C GLY A 293 26.91 2.69 1.37
N PHE A 294 27.81 1.71 1.35
CA PHE A 294 28.92 1.60 2.29
C PHE A 294 30.24 1.66 1.53
N SER A 295 31.23 2.33 2.11
CA SER A 295 32.55 2.47 1.51
C SER A 295 33.40 1.21 1.65
N GLY A 296 33.05 0.31 2.57
CA GLY A 296 33.73 -0.96 2.77
C GLY A 296 32.79 -1.98 3.44
N VAL A 297 32.81 -3.22 2.93
CA VAL A 297 32.07 -4.35 3.49
C VAL A 297 33.01 -5.54 3.57
N THR A 298 33.13 -6.16 4.73
CA THR A 298 33.99 -7.34 4.91
C THR A 298 33.26 -8.42 5.70
N GLU A 299 33.09 -9.59 5.11
CA GLU A 299 32.56 -10.75 5.78
C GLU A 299 33.63 -11.42 6.67
N LYS A 300 33.24 -11.79 7.88
CA LYS A 300 34.10 -12.60 8.77
C LYS A 300 33.69 -14.07 8.69
N PRO A 301 34.61 -14.99 8.97
CA PRO A 301 34.25 -16.40 9.11
C PRO A 301 33.13 -16.60 10.12
N ALA A 302 32.18 -17.48 9.81
CA ALA A 302 31.14 -17.84 10.76
C ALA A 302 31.75 -18.61 11.95
N PHE A 303 31.33 -18.26 13.15
CA PHE A 303 31.75 -18.89 14.40
C PHE A 303 30.71 -19.89 14.87
N GLN A 304 31.07 -21.14 15.02
CA GLN A 304 30.16 -22.14 15.61
C GLN A 304 30.11 -21.94 17.12
N ALA A 305 29.02 -21.39 17.61
CA ALA A 305 28.79 -21.23 19.04
C ALA A 305 28.51 -22.59 19.72
N THR A 306 28.92 -22.71 20.98
CA THR A 306 28.67 -23.91 21.82
C THR A 306 27.46 -23.73 22.74
N VAL A 307 26.58 -22.77 22.44
CA VAL A 307 25.31 -22.60 23.16
C VAL A 307 24.33 -23.72 22.83
N THR A 308 23.34 -23.93 23.69
CA THR A 308 22.30 -24.94 23.43
C THR A 308 21.64 -24.67 22.08
N ALA A 309 21.56 -25.69 21.24
CA ALA A 309 20.85 -25.55 19.96
C ALA A 309 19.38 -25.25 20.20
N GLY A 310 18.86 -24.21 19.50
CA GLY A 310 17.52 -23.68 19.74
C GLY A 310 16.84 -23.19 18.46
N GLN A 311 15.75 -22.48 18.67
CA GLN A 311 15.03 -21.75 17.65
C GLN A 311 15.18 -20.26 17.98
N TYR A 312 16.38 -19.75 17.71
CA TYR A 312 16.71 -18.35 17.95
C TYR A 312 16.36 -17.51 16.73
N SER A 313 15.72 -16.38 16.98
CA SER A 313 15.29 -15.47 15.94
C SER A 313 15.94 -14.09 16.10
N GLY A 314 15.20 -13.04 16.41
CA GLY A 314 15.73 -11.68 16.48
C GLY A 314 16.88 -11.48 17.49
N ILE A 315 17.76 -10.53 17.20
CA ILE A 315 18.86 -10.08 18.04
C ILE A 315 18.92 -8.56 18.12
N SER A 316 19.27 -8.02 19.28
CA SER A 316 19.49 -6.58 19.51
C SER A 316 20.70 -6.35 20.40
N TRP A 317 21.58 -5.43 20.02
CA TRP A 317 22.75 -5.06 20.81
C TRP A 317 22.35 -4.20 22.02
N ILE A 318 22.84 -4.53 23.23
CA ILE A 318 22.54 -3.82 24.46
C ILE A 318 23.70 -2.89 24.87
N GLY A 319 24.91 -3.22 24.40
CA GLY A 319 26.15 -2.52 24.74
C GLY A 319 27.28 -3.49 25.11
N GLY A 320 28.53 -3.07 24.92
CA GLY A 320 29.70 -3.91 25.13
C GLY A 320 29.65 -5.17 24.27
N ASN A 321 29.80 -6.34 24.90
CA ASN A 321 29.69 -7.66 24.24
C ASN A 321 28.31 -8.31 24.43
N ARG A 322 27.31 -7.59 24.98
CA ARG A 322 26.03 -8.15 25.39
C ARG A 322 24.92 -7.88 24.37
N TYR A 323 24.12 -8.90 24.10
CA TYR A 323 23.00 -8.86 23.14
C TYR A 323 21.77 -9.52 23.74
N ALA A 324 20.58 -8.96 23.48
CA ALA A 324 19.33 -9.65 23.70
C ALA A 324 18.99 -10.46 22.45
N VAL A 325 18.59 -11.72 22.64
CA VAL A 325 18.14 -12.63 21.57
C VAL A 325 16.80 -13.20 22.01
N VAL A 326 15.89 -13.41 21.08
CA VAL A 326 14.64 -14.10 21.35
C VAL A 326 14.69 -15.53 20.86
N HIS A 327 13.94 -16.39 21.54
CA HIS A 327 13.79 -17.81 21.22
C HIS A 327 12.30 -18.12 21.14
N ASP A 328 11.83 -18.57 19.99
CA ASP A 328 10.39 -18.76 19.69
C ASP A 328 9.70 -19.69 20.66
N LYS A 329 10.35 -20.71 21.19
CA LYS A 329 9.72 -21.75 22.04
C LYS A 329 9.89 -21.53 23.53
N LEU A 330 10.65 -20.52 23.97
CA LEU A 330 10.71 -20.17 25.38
C LEU A 330 9.46 -19.42 25.83
N LYS A 331 9.21 -19.47 27.14
CA LYS A 331 8.05 -18.83 27.78
C LYS A 331 8.17 -17.30 27.82
N GLY A 332 7.07 -16.63 28.05
CA GLY A 332 7.03 -15.18 28.18
C GLY A 332 7.49 -14.46 26.91
N GLY A 333 8.45 -13.54 27.07
CA GLY A 333 9.09 -12.83 25.96
C GLY A 333 10.12 -13.64 25.20
N GLY A 334 10.42 -14.87 25.63
CA GLY A 334 11.43 -15.74 25.01
C GLY A 334 12.85 -15.17 25.07
N ILE A 335 13.11 -14.18 25.91
CA ILE A 335 14.36 -13.43 25.94
C ILE A 335 15.49 -14.29 26.53
N VAL A 336 16.62 -14.31 25.85
CA VAL A 336 17.91 -14.78 26.34
C VAL A 336 18.97 -13.72 26.09
N PHE A 337 20.09 -13.77 26.80
CA PHE A 337 21.22 -12.88 26.57
C PHE A 337 22.41 -13.66 26.06
N TYR A 338 22.95 -13.19 24.92
CA TYR A 338 24.25 -13.63 24.43
C TYR A 338 25.32 -12.65 24.87
N GLU A 339 26.48 -13.18 25.25
CA GLU A 339 27.74 -12.45 25.33
C GLU A 339 28.59 -12.92 24.16
N ILE A 340 28.85 -12.01 23.21
CA ILE A 340 29.61 -12.29 21.98
C ILE A 340 30.89 -11.46 22.05
N ASP A 341 32.01 -12.13 22.26
CA ASP A 341 33.31 -11.47 22.26
C ASP A 341 33.85 -11.35 20.82
N LEU A 342 34.24 -10.13 20.47
CA LEU A 342 34.79 -9.80 19.17
C LEU A 342 36.25 -9.39 19.32
N GLY A 343 37.13 -9.89 18.46
CA GLY A 343 38.46 -9.36 18.30
C GLY A 343 38.44 -7.99 17.61
N ASP A 344 39.56 -7.27 17.61
CA ASP A 344 39.73 -5.91 17.08
C ASP A 344 39.33 -5.78 15.59
N THR A 345 39.28 -6.88 14.86
CA THR A 345 38.86 -6.94 13.46
C THR A 345 37.40 -7.37 13.27
N GLY A 346 36.63 -7.57 14.35
CA GLY A 346 35.23 -8.03 14.31
C GLY A 346 35.07 -9.54 14.12
N THR A 347 36.13 -10.34 14.30
CA THR A 347 36.02 -11.80 14.31
C THR A 347 35.48 -12.27 15.66
N VAL A 348 34.45 -13.13 15.64
CA VAL A 348 33.91 -13.73 16.87
C VAL A 348 34.93 -14.67 17.49
N THR A 349 35.19 -14.54 18.76
CA THR A 349 36.15 -15.36 19.53
C THR A 349 35.47 -16.24 20.57
N SER A 350 34.35 -15.83 21.12
CA SER A 350 33.52 -16.61 22.01
C SER A 350 32.06 -16.22 21.97
N VAL A 351 31.17 -17.14 22.30
CA VAL A 351 29.74 -16.89 22.50
C VAL A 351 29.30 -17.68 23.73
N SER A 352 28.68 -16.98 24.70
CA SER A 352 28.00 -17.59 25.83
C SER A 352 26.55 -17.13 25.91
N MET A 353 25.72 -17.84 26.67
CA MET A 353 24.30 -17.56 26.81
C MET A 353 23.83 -17.64 28.25
N THR A 354 22.94 -16.70 28.62
CA THR A 354 22.21 -16.72 29.89
C THR A 354 20.72 -16.49 29.67
N ILE A 355 19.88 -17.09 30.50
CA ILE A 355 18.42 -16.91 30.47
C ILE A 355 18.05 -16.06 31.69
N PRO A 356 17.37 -14.90 31.52
CA PRO A 356 16.96 -14.08 32.64
C PRO A 356 15.86 -14.73 33.47
N SER A 357 15.81 -14.41 34.75
CA SER A 357 14.95 -15.07 35.74
C SER A 357 13.45 -14.97 35.42
N GLY A 358 13.01 -13.88 34.85
CA GLY A 358 11.62 -13.68 34.43
C GLY A 358 11.20 -14.58 33.25
N THR A 359 12.11 -14.83 32.32
CA THR A 359 11.88 -15.81 31.24
C THR A 359 11.80 -17.22 31.81
N GLU A 360 12.73 -17.63 32.69
CA GLU A 360 12.73 -18.97 33.31
C GLU A 360 11.45 -19.20 34.13
N SER A 361 11.04 -18.23 34.93
CA SER A 361 9.90 -18.32 35.85
C SER A 361 8.55 -18.04 35.19
N SER A 362 8.52 -17.56 33.94
CA SER A 362 7.29 -17.19 33.26
C SER A 362 6.27 -18.33 33.22
N THR A 363 5.02 -18.00 33.55
CA THR A 363 3.87 -18.90 33.38
C THR A 363 3.19 -18.73 32.02
N VAL A 364 3.55 -17.68 31.26
CA VAL A 364 3.02 -17.40 29.94
C VAL A 364 3.65 -18.37 28.93
N ALA A 365 2.82 -19.13 28.22
CA ALA A 365 3.31 -20.04 27.19
C ALA A 365 4.06 -19.26 26.10
N SER A 366 4.91 -19.96 25.35
CA SER A 366 5.61 -19.43 24.17
C SER A 366 4.64 -18.70 23.22
N GLN A 367 5.08 -17.58 22.69
CA GLN A 367 4.30 -16.69 21.85
C GLN A 367 4.79 -16.67 20.39
N ASP A 368 5.71 -17.55 20.03
CA ASP A 368 6.47 -17.50 18.78
C ASP A 368 7.05 -16.09 18.60
N ASN A 369 8.13 -15.83 19.37
CA ASN A 369 8.76 -14.51 19.42
C ASN A 369 9.87 -14.43 18.37
N GLU A 370 9.79 -13.42 17.48
CA GLU A 370 10.62 -13.39 16.28
C GLU A 370 11.61 -12.21 16.27
N GLY A 371 11.20 -11.02 16.67
CA GLY A 371 12.07 -9.85 16.67
C GLY A 371 12.21 -9.22 18.04
N VAL A 372 13.39 -8.63 18.32
CA VAL A 372 13.66 -7.89 19.57
C VAL A 372 14.39 -6.59 19.29
N ALA A 373 14.01 -5.52 20.01
CA ALA A 373 14.66 -4.22 19.96
C ALA A 373 14.91 -3.70 21.37
N TYR A 374 16.15 -3.32 21.66
CA TYR A 374 16.54 -2.64 22.91
C TYR A 374 16.32 -1.14 22.78
N VAL A 375 15.75 -0.53 23.82
CA VAL A 375 15.54 0.92 23.94
C VAL A 375 16.45 1.46 25.04
N PRO A 376 17.55 2.13 24.69
CA PRO A 376 18.53 2.60 25.69
C PRO A 376 17.94 3.57 26.70
N GLU A 377 17.03 4.44 26.28
CA GLU A 377 16.44 5.50 27.13
C GLU A 377 15.63 4.92 28.29
N THR A 378 15.00 3.78 28.11
CA THR A 378 14.20 3.10 29.14
C THR A 378 14.90 1.90 29.75
N GLY A 379 15.95 1.41 29.10
CA GLY A 379 16.62 0.17 29.50
C GLY A 379 15.72 -1.05 29.38
N THR A 380 14.81 -1.06 28.38
CA THR A 380 13.82 -2.13 28.17
C THR A 380 13.95 -2.75 26.79
N LEU A 381 13.29 -3.90 26.61
CA LEU A 381 13.25 -4.67 25.38
C LEU A 381 11.82 -4.70 24.84
N PHE A 382 11.65 -4.45 23.55
CA PHE A 382 10.41 -4.72 22.84
C PHE A 382 10.57 -6.02 22.04
N VAL A 383 9.55 -6.89 22.10
CA VAL A 383 9.54 -8.18 21.40
C VAL A 383 8.30 -8.26 20.55
N CYS A 384 8.47 -8.61 19.28
CA CYS A 384 7.35 -8.95 18.40
C CYS A 384 7.07 -10.46 18.39
N SER A 385 5.81 -10.81 18.15
CA SER A 385 5.32 -12.17 18.30
C SER A 385 4.32 -12.52 17.20
N GLU A 386 4.53 -13.64 16.53
CA GLU A 386 3.63 -14.16 15.50
C GLU A 386 2.32 -14.68 16.06
N LYS A 387 2.34 -15.42 17.16
CA LYS A 387 1.15 -16.07 17.70
C LYS A 387 0.07 -15.11 18.17
N ASN A 388 0.49 -13.99 18.74
CA ASN A 388 -0.41 -12.95 19.26
C ASN A 388 -0.51 -11.72 18.38
N GLN A 389 0.26 -11.65 17.30
CA GLN A 389 0.29 -10.53 16.38
C GLN A 389 0.49 -9.18 17.10
N ARG A 390 1.46 -9.13 18.01
CA ARG A 390 1.70 -7.96 18.86
C ARG A 390 3.18 -7.68 19.06
N ILE A 391 3.46 -6.44 19.44
CA ILE A 391 4.77 -5.96 19.87
C ILE A 391 4.62 -5.44 21.29
N GLN A 392 5.32 -6.06 22.24
CA GLN A 392 5.18 -5.79 23.69
C GLN A 392 6.51 -5.52 24.34
N GLU A 393 6.50 -4.65 25.38
CA GLU A 393 7.68 -4.29 26.17
C GLU A 393 7.92 -5.25 27.35
N TYR A 394 9.19 -5.52 27.60
CA TYR A 394 9.70 -6.34 28.69
C TYR A 394 10.86 -5.61 29.40
N ASP A 395 11.01 -5.85 30.71
CA ASP A 395 12.21 -5.44 31.43
C ASP A 395 13.41 -6.36 31.10
N MET A 396 14.59 -6.01 31.63
CA MET A 396 15.81 -6.81 31.40
C MET A 396 15.83 -8.17 32.12
N ASP A 397 14.89 -8.40 33.03
CA ASP A 397 14.68 -9.72 33.65
C ASP A 397 13.72 -10.60 32.85
N GLY A 398 13.12 -10.09 31.76
CA GLY A 398 12.19 -10.81 30.90
C GLY A 398 10.73 -10.75 31.35
N ASN A 399 10.38 -9.88 32.31
CA ASN A 399 9.00 -9.70 32.73
C ASN A 399 8.28 -8.66 31.85
N PRO A 400 7.00 -8.85 31.49
CA PRO A 400 6.25 -7.88 30.70
C PRO A 400 5.95 -6.61 31.54
N THR A 401 6.20 -5.42 30.98
CA THR A 401 5.88 -4.14 31.61
C THR A 401 4.41 -3.74 31.47
N GLY A 402 3.69 -4.39 30.57
CA GLY A 402 2.30 -4.07 30.22
C GLY A 402 2.16 -3.09 29.07
N ARG A 403 3.23 -2.42 28.61
CA ARG A 403 3.20 -1.53 27.45
C ARG A 403 3.28 -2.32 26.14
N LYS A 404 2.51 -1.87 25.15
CA LYS A 404 2.44 -2.53 23.83
C LYS A 404 2.16 -1.52 22.73
N MET A 405 2.61 -1.82 21.52
CA MET A 405 2.34 -0.98 20.34
C MET A 405 0.90 -1.11 19.88
N THR A 406 0.37 -0.01 19.33
CA THR A 406 -0.94 0.01 18.67
C THR A 406 -0.77 -0.41 17.22
N ILE A 407 -1.16 -1.63 16.87
CA ILE A 407 -1.06 -2.12 15.49
C ILE A 407 -2.11 -1.44 14.62
N PRO A 408 -1.76 -0.88 13.43
CA PRO A 408 -2.72 -0.30 12.50
C PRO A 408 -3.85 -1.27 12.16
N ALA A 409 -5.09 -0.77 12.10
CA ALA A 409 -6.28 -1.62 11.92
C ALA A 409 -6.29 -2.38 10.59
N ASP A 410 -5.77 -1.77 9.53
CA ASP A 410 -5.59 -2.39 8.21
C ASP A 410 -4.57 -3.53 8.25
N MET A 411 -3.43 -3.30 8.91
CA MET A 411 -2.41 -4.34 9.12
C MET A 411 -2.96 -5.47 10.00
N ALA A 412 -3.63 -5.17 11.10
CA ALA A 412 -4.21 -6.17 12.00
C ALA A 412 -5.22 -7.09 11.32
N LYS A 413 -6.00 -6.58 10.35
CA LYS A 413 -6.92 -7.38 9.53
C LYS A 413 -6.21 -8.33 8.57
N SER A 414 -4.98 -8.00 8.18
CA SER A 414 -4.16 -8.79 7.26
C SER A 414 -3.32 -9.84 7.98
N LEU A 415 -3.01 -9.61 9.26
CA LEU A 415 -2.28 -10.53 10.16
C LEU A 415 -3.20 -11.65 10.69
N THR A 416 -3.85 -12.41 9.81
CA THR A 416 -4.89 -13.38 10.21
C THR A 416 -4.43 -14.83 10.23
N THR A 417 -3.24 -15.13 9.72
CA THR A 417 -2.71 -16.49 9.63
C THR A 417 -1.60 -16.72 10.64
N LYS A 418 -1.62 -17.86 11.30
CA LYS A 418 -0.49 -18.35 12.12
C LYS A 418 0.72 -18.51 11.20
N ASN A 419 1.91 -18.16 11.66
CA ASN A 419 3.19 -18.22 10.94
C ASN A 419 3.24 -17.32 9.67
N GLN A 420 2.64 -16.15 9.71
CA GLN A 420 2.78 -15.07 8.71
C GLN A 420 2.62 -13.71 9.39
N GLY A 421 3.15 -13.57 10.58
CA GLY A 421 3.06 -12.39 11.41
C GLY A 421 4.30 -11.53 11.39
N PHE A 422 4.53 -10.84 12.50
CA PHE A 422 5.72 -10.02 12.70
C PHE A 422 6.96 -10.91 12.84
N GLU A 423 7.97 -10.66 12.00
CA GLU A 423 9.23 -11.39 12.00
C GLU A 423 10.39 -10.57 12.55
N SER A 424 10.42 -9.28 12.29
CA SER A 424 11.54 -8.44 12.66
C SER A 424 11.13 -7.26 13.53
N LEU A 425 12.05 -6.80 14.35
CA LEU A 425 11.90 -5.57 15.11
C LEU A 425 13.27 -4.93 15.34
N THR A 426 13.40 -3.66 15.05
CA THR A 426 14.60 -2.87 15.35
C THR A 426 14.21 -1.49 15.85
N PHE A 427 15.10 -0.84 16.60
CA PHE A 427 14.92 0.51 17.11
C PHE A 427 16.09 1.39 16.70
N ASN A 428 15.78 2.61 16.28
CA ASN A 428 16.76 3.65 16.02
C ASN A 428 16.67 4.73 17.10
N ALA A 429 17.68 4.84 17.93
CA ALA A 429 17.72 5.80 19.03
C ALA A 429 17.78 7.27 18.56
N GLU A 430 18.44 7.56 17.44
CA GLU A 430 18.55 8.91 16.89
C GLU A 430 17.21 9.44 16.35
N THR A 431 16.42 8.58 15.72
CA THR A 431 15.11 8.96 15.16
C THR A 431 13.95 8.72 16.14
N GLY A 432 14.16 7.94 17.19
CA GLY A 432 13.11 7.50 18.11
C GLY A 432 12.08 6.57 17.48
N LEU A 433 12.44 5.87 16.39
CA LEU A 433 11.52 5.04 15.64
C LEU A 433 11.86 3.55 15.78
N PHE A 434 10.85 2.77 16.05
CA PHE A 434 10.85 1.33 15.83
C PHE A 434 10.48 1.01 14.38
N TRP A 435 11.05 -0.04 13.83
CA TRP A 435 10.70 -0.59 12.52
C TRP A 435 10.46 -2.09 12.60
N THR A 436 9.44 -2.54 11.91
CA THR A 436 9.04 -3.95 11.82
C THR A 436 8.55 -4.30 10.42
N THR A 437 8.62 -5.57 10.08
CA THR A 437 8.00 -6.15 8.89
C THR A 437 7.48 -7.55 9.20
N THR A 438 6.73 -8.12 8.26
CA THR A 438 6.37 -9.54 8.24
C THR A 438 7.34 -10.30 7.35
N GLU A 439 7.49 -11.60 7.56
CA GLU A 439 8.35 -12.45 6.72
C GLU A 439 7.87 -12.48 5.26
N HIS A 440 6.55 -12.56 5.10
CA HIS A 440 5.87 -12.69 3.81
C HIS A 440 4.90 -11.55 3.56
N VAL A 441 4.50 -11.41 2.28
CA VAL A 441 3.49 -10.43 1.86
C VAL A 441 2.15 -10.71 2.54
N LEU A 442 1.58 -9.69 3.14
CA LEU A 442 0.22 -9.73 3.68
C LEU A 442 -0.79 -9.73 2.52
N LYS A 443 -1.49 -10.85 2.33
CA LYS A 443 -2.36 -11.13 1.17
C LYS A 443 -3.44 -10.08 0.86
N LYS A 444 -3.79 -9.25 1.83
CA LYS A 444 -4.82 -8.21 1.69
C LYS A 444 -4.24 -6.82 1.45
N GLU A 445 -2.92 -6.64 1.43
CA GLU A 445 -2.31 -5.32 1.35
C GLU A 445 -1.95 -4.89 -0.07
N THR A 446 -1.59 -5.82 -0.94
CA THR A 446 -1.17 -5.51 -2.31
C THR A 446 -1.39 -6.70 -3.25
N SER A 447 -1.59 -6.40 -4.52
CA SER A 447 -1.62 -7.39 -5.59
C SER A 447 -0.22 -7.77 -6.09
N LEU A 448 0.83 -7.02 -5.69
CA LEU A 448 2.20 -7.29 -6.11
C LEU A 448 2.81 -8.44 -5.31
N PRO A 449 3.36 -9.44 -5.98
CA PRO A 449 4.10 -10.50 -5.29
C PRO A 449 5.38 -9.91 -4.67
N ARG A 450 5.75 -10.40 -3.50
CA ARG A 450 6.99 -10.05 -2.80
C ARG A 450 7.11 -8.56 -2.38
N LEU A 451 6.00 -7.81 -2.36
CA LEU A 451 5.97 -6.44 -1.85
C LEU A 451 5.58 -6.46 -0.37
N LEU A 452 6.55 -6.32 0.51
CA LEU A 452 6.37 -6.33 1.97
C LEU A 452 6.07 -4.93 2.49
N ARG A 453 5.35 -4.88 3.59
CA ARG A 453 5.14 -3.65 4.35
C ARG A 453 6.24 -3.50 5.41
N LEU A 454 6.96 -2.35 5.41
CA LEU A 454 7.75 -1.87 6.53
C LEU A 454 6.93 -0.85 7.31
N GLN A 455 6.69 -1.12 8.59
CA GLN A 455 5.91 -0.27 9.47
C GLN A 455 6.79 0.31 10.55
N SER A 456 6.72 1.63 10.77
CA SER A 456 7.37 2.25 11.93
C SER A 456 6.38 2.64 13.02
N PHE A 457 6.91 2.76 14.25
CA PHE A 457 6.20 3.24 15.44
C PHE A 457 7.07 4.24 16.16
N GLY A 458 6.45 5.27 16.76
CA GLY A 458 7.15 6.21 17.62
C GLY A 458 7.33 5.68 19.04
N LEU A 459 8.06 6.44 19.89
CA LEU A 459 8.20 6.16 21.32
C LEU A 459 6.87 6.26 22.09
N ASP A 460 5.86 6.90 21.52
CA ASP A 460 4.47 6.88 22.01
C ASP A 460 3.73 5.58 21.70
N LEU A 461 4.40 4.62 21.06
CA LEU A 461 3.93 3.30 20.67
C LEU A 461 2.79 3.32 19.65
N LYS A 462 2.64 4.43 18.91
CA LYS A 462 1.67 4.59 17.84
C LYS A 462 2.34 4.45 16.47
N PRO A 463 1.56 4.05 15.43
CA PRO A 463 2.07 4.01 14.07
C PRO A 463 2.58 5.38 13.63
N ALA A 464 3.76 5.41 12.99
CA ALA A 464 4.39 6.62 12.48
C ALA A 464 4.45 6.63 10.94
N ALA A 465 5.16 5.70 10.30
CA ALA A 465 5.29 5.66 8.85
C ALA A 465 5.15 4.24 8.29
N ARG A 466 4.64 4.14 7.05
CA ARG A 466 4.55 2.90 6.29
C ARG A 466 5.25 3.07 4.94
N PHE A 467 6.10 2.11 4.61
CA PHE A 467 6.72 1.96 3.31
C PHE A 467 6.52 0.55 2.79
N PHE A 468 6.77 0.36 1.51
CA PHE A 468 6.81 -0.96 0.89
C PHE A 468 8.23 -1.30 0.46
N TYR A 469 8.57 -2.58 0.60
CA TYR A 469 9.86 -3.14 0.25
C TYR A 469 9.65 -4.29 -0.74
N GLN A 470 10.28 -4.20 -1.92
CA GLN A 470 10.22 -5.26 -2.91
C GLN A 470 11.35 -6.27 -2.67
N MET A 471 11.01 -7.48 -2.23
CA MET A 471 11.97 -8.58 -2.17
C MET A 471 12.41 -9.02 -3.56
N ASP A 472 13.62 -9.57 -3.65
CA ASP A 472 14.11 -10.26 -4.84
C ASP A 472 13.22 -11.48 -5.19
N ALA A 473 13.34 -11.94 -6.43
CA ALA A 473 12.77 -13.23 -6.79
C ALA A 473 13.56 -14.36 -6.10
N PRO A 474 12.88 -15.42 -5.66
CA PRO A 474 13.56 -16.61 -5.11
C PRO A 474 14.37 -17.33 -6.20
N ALA A 475 15.40 -18.04 -5.78
CA ALA A 475 16.18 -18.88 -6.68
C ALA A 475 15.40 -20.15 -7.10
N LYS A 476 14.49 -20.62 -6.21
CA LYS A 476 13.66 -21.80 -6.46
C LYS A 476 12.31 -21.42 -7.08
N SER A 477 11.85 -22.22 -8.03
CA SER A 477 10.50 -22.11 -8.56
C SER A 477 9.45 -22.48 -7.51
N ALA A 478 8.20 -22.07 -7.75
CA ALA A 478 7.08 -22.43 -6.86
C ALA A 478 6.88 -23.97 -6.75
N GLU A 479 7.14 -24.70 -7.85
CA GLU A 479 7.05 -26.17 -7.87
C GLU A 479 8.16 -26.82 -7.05
N GLU A 480 9.41 -26.35 -7.17
CA GLU A 480 10.54 -26.83 -6.37
C GLU A 480 10.34 -26.52 -4.89
N ALA A 481 9.85 -25.31 -4.58
CA ALA A 481 9.53 -24.88 -3.23
C ALA A 481 8.42 -25.77 -2.60
N ALA A 482 7.38 -26.06 -3.33
CA ALA A 482 6.27 -26.92 -2.88
C ALA A 482 6.68 -28.39 -2.72
N ALA A 483 7.67 -28.87 -3.49
CA ALA A 483 8.21 -30.22 -3.41
C ALA A 483 9.31 -30.37 -2.34
N ALA A 484 9.82 -29.29 -1.77
CA ALA A 484 10.89 -29.30 -0.79
C ALA A 484 10.47 -29.97 0.54
N LYS A 485 11.43 -30.52 1.25
CA LYS A 485 11.24 -30.96 2.65
C LYS A 485 11.08 -29.75 3.58
N SER A 486 11.86 -28.71 3.33
CA SER A 486 11.76 -27.41 3.99
C SER A 486 12.13 -26.32 3.00
N TYR A 487 11.32 -25.29 2.96
CA TYR A 487 11.56 -24.11 2.12
C TYR A 487 11.04 -22.87 2.79
N VAL A 488 11.87 -21.85 2.79
CA VAL A 488 11.48 -20.52 3.24
C VAL A 488 12.20 -19.46 2.41
N HIS A 489 11.47 -18.40 2.04
CA HIS A 489 11.99 -17.22 1.37
C HIS A 489 11.27 -15.99 1.91
N GLY A 490 12.00 -15.06 2.53
CA GLY A 490 11.38 -13.92 3.20
C GLY A 490 12.38 -12.93 3.77
N VAL A 491 11.86 -11.96 4.51
CA VAL A 491 12.61 -10.94 5.26
C VAL A 491 12.50 -11.23 6.76
N PRO A 492 13.44 -11.95 7.37
CA PRO A 492 13.38 -12.27 8.78
C PRO A 492 13.91 -11.15 9.68
N ALA A 493 14.78 -10.25 9.19
CA ALA A 493 15.40 -9.27 10.05
C ALA A 493 15.56 -7.89 9.41
N LEU A 494 15.44 -6.88 10.28
CA LEU A 494 15.80 -5.49 10.03
C LEU A 494 16.84 -5.04 11.05
N ALA A 495 17.77 -4.16 10.64
CA ALA A 495 18.65 -3.45 11.56
C ALA A 495 18.68 -1.96 11.22
N ALA A 496 18.37 -1.12 12.20
CA ALA A 496 18.41 0.33 12.04
C ALA A 496 19.87 0.84 12.11
N LEU A 497 20.23 1.73 11.21
CA LEU A 497 21.49 2.48 11.22
C LEU A 497 21.30 3.80 11.93
N ASP A 498 22.37 4.32 12.56
CA ASP A 498 22.31 5.56 13.35
C ASP A 498 21.80 6.76 12.52
N ASP A 499 22.02 6.78 11.22
CA ASP A 499 21.60 7.85 10.30
C ASP A 499 20.14 7.73 9.78
N GLY A 500 19.36 6.78 10.28
CA GLY A 500 17.95 6.57 9.90
C GLY A 500 17.73 5.60 8.74
N ARG A 501 18.81 5.16 8.06
CA ARG A 501 18.72 4.07 7.07
C ARG A 501 18.42 2.75 7.77
N LEU A 502 17.94 1.78 7.00
CA LEU A 502 17.69 0.42 7.48
C LEU A 502 18.46 -0.59 6.64
N LEU A 503 18.99 -1.60 7.32
CA LEU A 503 19.43 -2.84 6.68
C LEU A 503 18.28 -3.84 6.71
N VAL A 504 18.09 -4.52 5.58
CA VAL A 504 17.05 -5.54 5.36
C VAL A 504 17.73 -6.83 4.99
N LEU A 505 17.52 -7.87 5.77
CA LEU A 505 18.00 -9.22 5.47
C LEU A 505 16.93 -9.97 4.65
N GLU A 506 17.25 -10.32 3.42
CA GLU A 506 16.49 -11.30 2.64
C GLU A 506 17.17 -12.66 2.77
N ARG A 507 16.41 -13.70 3.05
CA ARG A 507 16.92 -15.06 3.08
C ARG A 507 16.09 -16.03 2.26
N GLU A 508 16.78 -17.06 1.74
CA GLU A 508 16.14 -18.22 1.11
C GLU A 508 16.84 -19.47 1.61
N VAL A 509 16.09 -20.37 2.25
CA VAL A 509 16.61 -21.68 2.70
C VAL A 509 15.83 -22.78 1.99
N TYR A 510 16.56 -23.71 1.43
CA TYR A 510 16.02 -24.85 0.70
C TYR A 510 16.65 -26.15 1.20
N VAL A 511 15.81 -27.10 1.55
CA VAL A 511 16.18 -28.50 1.87
C VAL A 511 15.34 -29.40 0.97
N PRO A 512 15.96 -30.16 0.05
CA PRO A 512 15.21 -31.02 -0.87
C PRO A 512 14.52 -32.17 -0.12
N ASN A 513 13.42 -32.64 -0.68
CA ASN A 513 12.69 -33.79 -0.21
C ASN A 513 13.28 -35.09 -0.82
N GLY A 514 14.50 -35.43 -0.44
CA GLY A 514 15.23 -36.57 -0.95
C GLY A 514 15.91 -37.39 0.16
N GLY A 515 16.72 -38.34 -0.24
CA GLY A 515 17.56 -39.10 0.71
C GLY A 515 18.63 -38.22 1.36
N MET A 516 19.29 -38.74 2.42
CA MET A 516 20.32 -38.00 3.16
C MET A 516 21.40 -37.41 2.24
N PHE A 517 21.77 -38.11 1.18
CA PHE A 517 22.79 -37.69 0.22
C PHE A 517 22.32 -36.50 -0.60
N ASP A 518 21.05 -36.48 -1.00
CA ASP A 518 20.44 -35.34 -1.73
C ASP A 518 20.35 -34.11 -0.83
N MET A 519 19.90 -34.28 0.41
CA MET A 519 19.88 -33.20 1.39
C MET A 519 21.28 -32.61 1.64
N LEU A 520 22.30 -33.45 1.74
CA LEU A 520 23.69 -33.01 1.97
C LEU A 520 24.26 -32.22 0.75
N LEU A 521 23.91 -32.61 -0.46
CA LEU A 521 24.50 -31.96 -1.66
C LEU A 521 23.74 -30.73 -2.14
N ASN A 522 22.42 -30.71 -1.93
CA ASN A 522 21.53 -29.74 -2.58
C ASN A 522 20.82 -28.78 -1.60
N SER A 523 21.06 -28.91 -0.27
CA SER A 523 20.60 -27.90 0.69
C SER A 523 21.46 -26.66 0.63
N PHE A 524 20.81 -25.51 0.67
CA PHE A 524 21.48 -24.21 0.74
C PHE A 524 20.71 -23.21 1.61
N GLY A 525 21.43 -22.21 2.09
CA GLY A 525 20.88 -21.00 2.67
C GLY A 525 21.52 -19.80 1.97
N ASN A 526 20.75 -19.02 1.25
CA ASN A 526 21.18 -17.76 0.65
C ASN A 526 20.76 -16.60 1.55
N ALA A 527 21.63 -15.63 1.74
CA ALA A 527 21.38 -14.40 2.47
C ALA A 527 21.84 -13.21 1.66
N LYS A 528 21.00 -12.21 1.55
CA LYS A 528 21.30 -10.91 0.95
C LYS A 528 20.94 -9.81 1.92
N ILE A 529 21.81 -8.85 2.09
CA ILE A 529 21.57 -7.70 2.96
C ILE A 529 21.52 -6.47 2.08
N TYR A 530 20.39 -5.78 2.15
CA TYR A 530 20.14 -4.54 1.43
C TYR A 530 20.11 -3.36 2.39
N VAL A 531 20.55 -2.19 1.93
CA VAL A 531 20.30 -0.91 2.62
C VAL A 531 19.18 -0.16 1.91
N VAL A 532 18.29 0.42 2.70
CA VAL A 532 17.20 1.30 2.25
C VAL A 532 17.20 2.60 3.06
N ASN A 533 16.69 3.69 2.50
CA ASN A 533 16.61 4.98 3.17
C ASN A 533 15.18 5.54 3.20
N PRO A 534 14.39 5.26 4.25
CA PRO A 534 13.03 5.77 4.36
C PRO A 534 12.93 7.30 4.39
N SER A 535 13.97 8.01 4.83
CA SER A 535 13.95 9.48 4.93
C SER A 535 14.13 10.18 3.58
N GLU A 536 14.80 9.55 2.62
CA GLU A 536 15.02 10.07 1.27
C GLU A 536 14.05 9.50 0.25
N ASP A 537 13.42 8.37 0.56
CA ASP A 537 12.56 7.69 -0.39
C ASP A 537 11.13 8.21 -0.33
N THR A 538 10.80 9.04 -1.29
CA THR A 538 9.47 9.64 -1.42
C THR A 538 8.52 8.80 -2.28
N ALA A 539 8.95 7.63 -2.77
CA ALA A 539 8.17 6.83 -3.69
C ALA A 539 7.19 5.85 -3.02
N GLY A 540 7.22 5.75 -1.66
CA GLY A 540 6.38 4.81 -0.93
C GLY A 540 6.82 3.35 -1.07
N VAL A 541 7.55 2.99 -2.14
CA VAL A 541 8.29 1.74 -2.30
C VAL A 541 9.77 2.05 -2.21
N LEU A 542 10.44 1.46 -1.25
CA LEU A 542 11.84 1.77 -0.94
C LEU A 542 12.78 1.28 -2.05
N ARG A 543 13.66 2.17 -2.50
CA ARG A 543 14.83 1.79 -3.30
C ARG A 543 15.83 1.09 -2.42
N LYS A 544 16.58 0.14 -2.97
CA LYS A 544 17.53 -0.67 -2.21
C LYS A 544 18.88 -0.81 -2.90
N ASN A 545 19.95 -0.89 -2.11
CA ASN A 545 21.30 -1.23 -2.60
C ASN A 545 21.79 -2.49 -1.89
N LEU A 546 22.38 -3.40 -2.65
CA LEU A 546 23.00 -4.59 -2.09
C LEU A 546 24.24 -4.20 -1.28
N VAL A 547 24.30 -4.66 -0.02
CA VAL A 547 25.44 -4.48 0.89
C VAL A 547 26.31 -5.73 0.92
N ALA A 548 25.68 -6.89 1.14
CA ALA A 548 26.38 -8.17 1.20
C ALA A 548 25.49 -9.29 0.66
N SER A 549 26.12 -10.31 0.10
CA SER A 549 25.44 -11.55 -0.34
C SER A 549 26.34 -12.73 -0.09
N PHE A 550 25.84 -13.73 0.62
CA PHE A 550 26.58 -14.95 0.91
C PHE A 550 25.65 -16.17 0.93
N SER A 551 26.26 -17.35 0.79
CA SER A 551 25.53 -18.61 0.81
C SER A 551 26.14 -19.55 1.83
N THR A 552 25.29 -20.39 2.41
CA THR A 552 25.67 -21.52 3.29
C THR A 552 25.23 -22.81 2.63
N ASN A 553 25.94 -23.89 2.91
CA ASN A 553 25.70 -25.23 2.36
C ASN A 553 25.67 -26.28 3.48
N SER A 554 25.56 -27.53 3.12
CA SER A 554 25.42 -28.62 4.09
C SER A 554 26.49 -28.68 5.19
N GLY A 555 27.68 -28.13 4.98
CA GLY A 555 28.73 -28.05 6.01
C GLY A 555 28.59 -26.86 6.95
N THR A 556 27.91 -25.83 6.51
CA THR A 556 27.75 -24.55 7.20
C THR A 556 26.30 -24.05 7.14
N LEU A 557 25.34 -24.92 6.87
CA LEU A 557 23.94 -24.55 6.67
C LEU A 557 23.42 -23.78 7.89
N ALA A 558 22.99 -22.56 7.64
CA ALA A 558 22.46 -21.67 8.64
C ALA A 558 21.26 -20.91 8.08
N ASN A 559 20.16 -20.90 8.82
CA ASN A 559 18.98 -20.12 8.57
C ASN A 559 19.11 -18.82 9.37
N TYR A 560 19.75 -17.79 8.81
CA TYR A 560 19.92 -16.53 9.52
C TYR A 560 18.59 -15.79 9.64
N GLU A 561 18.14 -15.56 10.89
CA GLU A 561 16.88 -14.89 11.21
C GLU A 561 17.07 -13.62 12.02
N GLY A 562 18.14 -13.54 12.83
CA GLY A 562 18.45 -12.33 13.58
C GLY A 562 19.58 -11.51 12.97
N MET A 563 19.44 -10.18 12.98
CA MET A 563 20.46 -9.24 12.52
C MET A 563 20.38 -7.93 13.31
N CYS A 564 21.51 -7.46 13.85
CA CYS A 564 21.58 -6.14 14.50
C CYS A 564 22.94 -5.47 14.26
N LEU A 565 22.98 -4.12 14.43
CA LEU A 565 24.25 -3.44 14.61
C LEU A 565 24.85 -3.79 15.97
N GLY A 566 26.15 -4.04 15.99
CA GLY A 566 26.95 -4.21 17.19
C GLY A 566 27.94 -3.04 17.41
N PRO A 567 29.07 -3.27 18.07
CA PRO A 567 30.03 -2.22 18.41
C PRO A 567 30.74 -1.65 17.16
N THR A 568 31.26 -0.43 17.32
CA THR A 568 32.24 0.16 16.42
C THR A 568 33.61 -0.40 16.74
N LEU A 569 34.34 -0.85 15.72
CA LEU A 569 35.69 -1.37 15.85
C LEU A 569 36.73 -0.23 15.87
N PRO A 570 37.98 -0.52 16.29
CA PRO A 570 39.06 0.47 16.34
C PRO A 570 39.35 1.16 15.00
N ASP A 571 39.04 0.52 13.87
CA ASP A 571 39.22 1.07 12.51
C ASP A 571 38.04 1.94 12.05
N GLY A 572 37.04 2.14 12.91
CA GLY A 572 35.83 2.92 12.65
C GLY A 572 34.72 2.16 11.90
N SER A 573 34.91 0.88 11.56
CA SER A 573 33.84 0.07 10.98
C SER A 573 32.84 -0.40 12.06
N ARG A 574 31.58 -0.60 11.66
CA ARG A 574 30.52 -1.15 12.53
C ARG A 574 30.38 -2.65 12.29
N CYS A 575 30.19 -3.39 13.35
CA CYS A 575 29.83 -4.80 13.27
C CYS A 575 28.35 -4.96 12.96
N LEU A 576 28.01 -5.78 12.00
CA LEU A 576 26.67 -6.32 11.76
C LEU A 576 26.69 -7.76 12.19
N VAL A 577 25.94 -8.08 13.25
CA VAL A 577 25.93 -9.42 13.89
C VAL A 577 24.67 -10.17 13.44
N LEU A 578 24.86 -11.40 12.96
CA LEU A 578 23.78 -12.29 12.53
C LEU A 578 23.77 -13.56 13.36
N VAL A 579 22.58 -13.98 13.75
CA VAL A 579 22.34 -15.26 14.45
C VAL A 579 21.37 -16.12 13.64
N PRO A 580 21.56 -17.46 13.63
CA PRO A 580 20.68 -18.35 12.90
C PRO A 580 19.58 -18.91 13.81
N ASP A 581 18.46 -19.32 13.20
CA ASP A 581 17.60 -20.37 13.74
C ASP A 581 18.12 -21.74 13.29
N SER A 582 18.65 -22.49 14.24
CA SER A 582 19.16 -23.83 13.94
C SER A 582 18.06 -24.89 13.94
N GLN A 583 16.81 -24.54 14.21
CA GLN A 583 15.70 -25.50 14.35
C GLN A 583 16.01 -26.64 15.31
N GLY A 584 16.71 -26.35 16.41
CA GLY A 584 17.20 -27.37 17.36
C GLY A 584 18.24 -28.30 16.78
N GLY A 585 18.97 -27.89 15.74
CA GLY A 585 20.07 -28.63 15.12
C GLY A 585 19.66 -29.62 14.02
N GLN A 586 18.38 -29.79 13.71
CA GLN A 586 17.84 -30.63 12.61
C GLN A 586 18.67 -31.91 12.30
N ASN A 587 18.86 -32.77 13.29
CA ASN A 587 19.71 -33.98 13.17
C ASN A 587 21.18 -33.69 12.79
N GLY A 588 21.72 -32.55 13.21
CA GLY A 588 23.11 -32.15 12.98
C GLY A 588 23.38 -31.44 11.65
N LEU A 589 22.36 -31.16 10.86
CA LEU A 589 22.48 -30.42 9.59
C LEU A 589 22.69 -28.92 9.81
N THR A 590 22.01 -28.34 10.80
CA THR A 590 22.10 -26.94 11.18
C THR A 590 22.82 -26.79 12.51
N LYS A 591 23.52 -25.67 12.69
CA LYS A 591 24.26 -25.34 13.91
C LYS A 591 24.15 -23.84 14.20
N GLU A 592 24.49 -23.48 15.46
CA GLU A 592 24.51 -22.08 15.90
C GLU A 592 25.74 -21.35 15.34
N TYR A 593 25.66 -20.94 14.05
CA TYR A 593 26.72 -20.20 13.39
C TYR A 593 26.49 -18.67 13.51
N VAL A 594 27.13 -18.06 14.50
CA VAL A 594 27.15 -16.57 14.60
C VAL A 594 28.06 -16.02 13.51
N LYS A 595 27.55 -15.08 12.73
CA LYS A 595 28.29 -14.43 11.64
C LYS A 595 28.40 -12.93 11.89
N VAL A 596 29.54 -12.36 11.55
CA VAL A 596 29.78 -10.91 11.58
C VAL A 596 30.16 -10.42 10.18
N ILE A 597 29.57 -9.29 9.81
CA ILE A 597 29.96 -8.52 8.64
C ILE A 597 30.34 -7.12 9.14
N THR A 598 31.51 -6.64 8.79
CA THR A 598 31.88 -5.26 9.14
C THR A 598 31.53 -4.35 7.98
N VAL A 599 30.88 -3.22 8.30
CA VAL A 599 30.46 -2.20 7.33
C VAL A 599 31.06 -0.86 7.69
N ARG A 600 31.50 -0.12 6.68
CA ARG A 600 32.02 1.25 6.84
C ARG A 600 31.08 2.20 6.12
N PRO A 601 30.45 3.17 6.84
CA PRO A 601 29.54 4.15 6.26
C PRO A 601 30.15 5.01 5.15
#